data_0e1737e9cc1024e8f21d95a7914df645
#
_entry.id   0e1737e9cc1024e8f21d95a7914df645
#
_cell.length_a   1.000
_cell.length_b   1.000
_cell.length_c   1.000
_cell.angle_alpha   90.00
_cell.angle_beta   90.00
_cell.angle_gamma   90.00
#
_symmetry.space_group_name_H-M   'P 1'
#
loop_
_entity.id
_entity.type
_entity.pdbx_description
1 polymer ?
#
loop_
_entity_poly.entity_id
_entity_poly.type
_entity_poly.pdbx_seq_one_letter_code
_entity_poly.pdbx_strand_id
1 'polypeptide(L)'
;MHLFALGADDKRREVELEEFWPHKGSLVLKLKGVDSINDAETFLRCELQVPRAQRAQLEPGVAYISDLVGCEVVDRGRGVGRVTAVQFGAGEAPLLVVQDGKQEHLLPFADVFLEAPGGGTALDVAHKKIYMRLPEGLLDLNVPSSAKQDDETTHESK
;
A
#
# COMPACT_ATOMS: atom_id res chain seq x y z
N MET A 1 10.02 -18.89 -14.00
CA MET A 1 10.16 -17.47 -13.55
C MET A 1 11.07 -17.47 -12.32
N HIS A 2 12.10 -16.61 -12.32
CA HIS A 2 13.02 -16.50 -11.17
C HIS A 2 12.41 -15.63 -10.06
N LEU A 3 12.45 -16.13 -8.85
CA LEU A 3 11.98 -15.48 -7.63
C LEU A 3 13.08 -15.54 -6.57
N PHE A 4 12.88 -14.79 -5.51
CA PHE A 4 13.71 -14.90 -4.32
C PHE A 4 12.82 -15.26 -3.12
N ALA A 5 13.27 -16.22 -2.32
CA ALA A 5 12.67 -16.56 -1.04
C ALA A 5 13.51 -15.92 0.07
N LEU A 6 12.92 -14.99 0.82
CA LEU A 6 13.53 -14.34 1.97
C LEU A 6 13.04 -15.05 3.24
N GLY A 7 13.95 -15.72 3.94
CA GLY A 7 13.64 -16.38 5.19
C GLY A 7 13.58 -15.39 6.38
N ALA A 8 13.08 -15.85 7.52
CA ALA A 8 13.03 -15.08 8.77
C ALA A 8 14.43 -14.71 9.31
N ASP A 9 15.48 -15.37 8.79
CA ASP A 9 16.89 -15.12 9.10
C ASP A 9 17.56 -14.11 8.16
N ASP A 10 16.76 -13.35 7.40
CA ASP A 10 17.19 -12.41 6.35
C ASP A 10 18.02 -13.04 5.23
N LYS A 11 18.09 -14.37 5.17
CA LYS A 11 18.76 -15.06 4.07
C LYS A 11 17.86 -15.11 2.85
N ARG A 12 18.38 -14.58 1.76
CA ARG A 12 17.73 -14.57 0.46
C ARG A 12 18.21 -15.75 -0.37
N ARG A 13 17.29 -16.60 -0.81
CA ARG A 13 17.56 -17.74 -1.68
C ARG A 13 16.89 -17.52 -3.03
N GLU A 14 17.62 -17.78 -4.12
CA GLU A 14 17.03 -17.79 -5.45
C GLU A 14 16.23 -19.07 -5.65
N VAL A 15 15.02 -18.95 -6.19
CA VAL A 15 14.12 -20.06 -6.50
C VAL A 15 13.52 -19.87 -7.89
N GLU A 16 13.19 -20.97 -8.55
CA GLU A 16 12.54 -20.94 -9.85
C GLU A 16 11.10 -21.43 -9.73
N LEU A 17 10.15 -20.59 -10.12
CA LEU A 17 8.73 -20.95 -10.18
C LEU A 17 8.48 -21.72 -11.48
N GLU A 18 8.02 -22.97 -11.37
CA GLU A 18 7.64 -23.82 -12.49
C GLU A 18 6.17 -23.63 -12.87
N GLU A 19 5.29 -23.68 -11.88
CA GLU A 19 3.84 -23.63 -12.07
C GLU A 19 3.15 -22.96 -10.89
N PHE A 20 1.96 -22.43 -11.12
CA PHE A 20 1.10 -21.92 -10.05
C PHE A 20 -0.37 -22.09 -10.42
N TRP A 21 -1.22 -22.28 -9.40
CA TRP A 21 -2.67 -22.35 -9.57
C TRP A 21 -3.42 -21.88 -8.32
N PRO A 22 -4.63 -21.32 -8.47
CA PRO A 22 -5.46 -20.95 -7.33
C PRO A 22 -6.06 -22.20 -6.68
N HIS A 23 -6.09 -22.24 -5.36
CA HIS A 23 -6.72 -23.30 -4.58
C HIS A 23 -7.34 -22.75 -3.31
N LYS A 24 -8.68 -22.85 -3.15
CA LYS A 24 -9.43 -22.47 -1.92
C LYS A 24 -9.07 -21.07 -1.38
N GLY A 25 -8.98 -20.08 -2.26
CA GLY A 25 -8.65 -18.70 -1.85
C GLY A 25 -7.15 -18.43 -1.59
N SER A 26 -6.30 -19.45 -1.79
CA SER A 26 -4.85 -19.34 -1.72
C SER A 26 -4.23 -19.60 -3.09
N LEU A 27 -2.98 -19.22 -3.27
CA LEU A 27 -2.19 -19.52 -4.47
C LEU A 27 -1.20 -20.64 -4.13
N VAL A 28 -1.26 -21.74 -4.87
CA VAL A 28 -0.29 -22.82 -4.77
C VAL A 28 0.82 -22.57 -5.77
N LEU A 29 2.06 -22.69 -5.33
CA LEU A 29 3.25 -22.48 -6.14
C LEU A 29 4.07 -23.77 -6.20
N LYS A 30 4.41 -24.23 -7.40
CA LYS A 30 5.40 -25.29 -7.61
C LYS A 30 6.75 -24.66 -7.89
N LEU A 31 7.68 -24.88 -6.97
CA LEU A 31 9.05 -24.42 -7.11
C LEU A 31 9.93 -25.56 -7.57
N LYS A 32 10.86 -25.28 -8.45
CA LYS A 32 11.83 -26.25 -8.98
C LYS A 32 12.70 -26.81 -7.86
N GLY A 33 12.78 -28.14 -7.82
CA GLY A 33 13.55 -28.84 -6.79
C GLY A 33 12.86 -28.93 -5.42
N VAL A 34 11.58 -28.53 -5.34
CA VAL A 34 10.74 -28.70 -4.15
C VAL A 34 9.72 -29.80 -4.45
N ASP A 35 10.10 -31.05 -4.20
CA ASP A 35 9.33 -32.23 -4.60
C ASP A 35 8.77 -33.02 -3.41
N SER A 36 9.14 -32.66 -2.20
CA SER A 36 8.67 -33.28 -0.95
C SER A 36 8.14 -32.26 0.05
N ILE A 37 7.38 -32.76 1.02
CA ILE A 37 6.88 -31.94 2.15
C ILE A 37 8.07 -31.36 2.92
N ASN A 38 9.12 -32.13 3.14
CA ASN A 38 10.30 -31.67 3.89
C ASN A 38 11.00 -30.53 3.14
N ASP A 39 11.08 -30.59 1.81
CA ASP A 39 11.63 -29.47 1.02
C ASP A 39 10.75 -28.24 1.15
N ALA A 40 9.43 -28.40 1.05
CA ALA A 40 8.45 -27.30 1.19
C ALA A 40 8.48 -26.65 2.58
N GLU A 41 8.72 -27.42 3.65
CA GLU A 41 8.84 -26.91 5.02
C GLU A 41 10.00 -25.92 5.17
N THR A 42 11.04 -26.03 4.36
CA THR A 42 12.16 -25.06 4.37
C THR A 42 11.77 -23.67 3.90
N PHE A 43 10.59 -23.54 3.27
CA PHE A 43 10.02 -22.28 2.80
C PHE A 43 8.91 -21.74 3.71
N LEU A 44 8.62 -22.41 4.82
CA LEU A 44 7.65 -21.91 5.78
C LEU A 44 8.08 -20.52 6.28
N ARG A 45 7.12 -19.58 6.25
CA ARG A 45 7.33 -18.18 6.65
C ARG A 45 8.36 -17.41 5.81
N CYS A 46 8.74 -17.94 4.65
CA CYS A 46 9.52 -17.17 3.69
C CYS A 46 8.61 -16.19 2.93
N GLU A 47 9.09 -14.99 2.71
CA GLU A 47 8.51 -14.04 1.78
C GLU A 47 9.02 -14.31 0.37
N LEU A 48 8.13 -14.47 -0.60
CA LEU A 48 8.51 -14.60 -2.00
C LEU A 48 8.57 -13.23 -2.66
N GLN A 49 9.71 -12.90 -3.22
CA GLN A 49 9.99 -11.63 -3.86
C GLN A 49 10.21 -11.82 -5.36
N VAL A 50 9.55 -10.96 -6.15
CA VAL A 50 9.75 -10.87 -7.60
C VAL A 50 10.80 -9.81 -7.90
N PRO A 51 11.84 -10.10 -8.69
CA PRO A 51 12.76 -9.07 -9.17
C PRO A 51 12.01 -7.93 -9.86
N ARG A 52 12.41 -6.69 -9.62
CA ARG A 52 11.75 -5.53 -10.21
C ARG A 52 11.71 -5.57 -11.74
N ALA A 53 12.76 -6.11 -12.36
CA ALA A 53 12.86 -6.28 -13.80
C ALA A 53 11.88 -7.33 -14.38
N GLN A 54 11.36 -8.24 -13.54
CA GLN A 54 10.42 -9.29 -13.94
C GLN A 54 8.97 -8.99 -13.51
N ARG A 55 8.70 -7.81 -12.97
CA ARG A 55 7.35 -7.37 -12.69
C ARG A 55 6.56 -7.27 -14.01
N ALA A 56 5.33 -7.76 -13.98
CA ALA A 56 4.44 -7.58 -15.11
C ALA A 56 4.26 -6.09 -15.40
N GLN A 57 4.19 -5.74 -16.68
CA GLN A 57 3.75 -4.41 -17.07
C GLN A 57 2.29 -4.29 -16.67
N LEU A 58 2.00 -3.30 -15.83
CA LEU A 58 0.64 -3.02 -15.40
C LEU A 58 -0.07 -2.18 -16.45
N GLU A 59 -1.37 -2.35 -16.54
CA GLU A 59 -2.21 -1.48 -17.35
C GLU A 59 -2.17 -0.03 -16.83
N PRO A 60 -2.43 0.96 -17.71
CA PRO A 60 -2.55 2.34 -17.27
C PRO A 60 -3.59 2.49 -16.15
N GLY A 61 -3.21 3.15 -15.07
CA GLY A 61 -4.08 3.33 -13.90
C GLY A 61 -3.92 2.25 -12.81
N VAL A 62 -3.11 1.22 -13.06
CA VAL A 62 -2.77 0.19 -12.05
C VAL A 62 -1.35 0.41 -11.56
N ALA A 63 -1.12 0.29 -10.27
CA ALA A 63 0.21 0.40 -9.67
C ALA A 63 0.42 -0.67 -8.60
N TYR A 64 1.66 -1.09 -8.43
CA TYR A 64 2.02 -1.90 -7.27
C TYR A 64 1.95 -1.03 -6.00
N ILE A 65 1.43 -1.59 -4.94
CA ILE A 65 1.30 -0.88 -3.65
C ILE A 65 2.64 -0.34 -3.16
N SER A 66 3.71 -1.13 -3.32
CA SER A 66 5.06 -0.71 -2.98
C SER A 66 5.54 0.52 -3.76
N ASP A 67 4.97 0.77 -4.93
CA ASP A 67 5.34 1.90 -5.77
C ASP A 67 4.56 3.17 -5.39
N LEU A 68 3.40 3.02 -4.74
CA LEU A 68 2.60 4.13 -4.21
C LEU A 68 3.28 4.79 -3.00
N VAL A 69 4.00 4.01 -2.19
CA VAL A 69 4.74 4.56 -1.05
C VAL A 69 5.83 5.52 -1.54
N GLY A 70 5.88 6.70 -0.93
CA GLY A 70 6.76 7.79 -1.32
C GLY A 70 6.22 8.68 -2.43
N CYS A 71 5.05 8.37 -3.01
CA CYS A 71 4.38 9.27 -3.95
C CYS A 71 3.77 10.48 -3.22
N GLU A 72 3.80 11.62 -3.88
CA GLU A 72 3.07 12.82 -3.49
C GLU A 72 1.62 12.72 -3.98
N VAL A 73 0.67 12.95 -3.11
CA VAL A 73 -0.74 13.07 -3.47
C VAL A 73 -1.03 14.51 -3.84
N VAL A 74 -1.65 14.71 -5.00
CA VAL A 74 -2.04 16.03 -5.52
C VAL A 74 -3.55 16.04 -5.72
N ASP A 75 -4.26 16.92 -4.99
CA ASP A 75 -5.69 17.15 -5.13
C ASP A 75 -5.92 18.46 -5.88
N ARG A 76 -6.58 18.38 -7.04
CA ARG A 76 -6.91 19.57 -7.88
C ARG A 76 -5.73 20.52 -8.09
N GLY A 77 -4.53 19.97 -8.29
CA GLY A 77 -3.30 20.72 -8.49
C GLY A 77 -2.60 21.20 -7.21
N ARG A 78 -3.15 20.91 -6.03
CA ARG A 78 -2.56 21.24 -4.72
C ARG A 78 -1.94 19.99 -4.11
N GLY A 79 -0.71 20.08 -3.63
CA GLY A 79 -0.06 19.02 -2.86
C GLY A 79 -0.79 18.79 -1.53
N VAL A 80 -1.13 17.53 -1.25
CA VAL A 80 -1.79 17.10 0.00
C VAL A 80 -0.78 16.54 0.97
N GLY A 81 0.22 15.84 0.48
CA GLY A 81 1.25 15.20 1.29
C GLY A 81 1.84 13.98 0.59
N ARG A 82 2.61 13.19 1.34
CA ARG A 82 3.32 12.02 0.82
C ARG A 82 2.77 10.73 1.40
N VAL A 83 2.57 9.73 0.54
CA VAL A 83 2.15 8.39 0.97
C VAL A 83 3.27 7.72 1.77
N THR A 84 2.99 7.34 2.99
CA THR A 84 3.91 6.63 3.90
C THR A 84 3.58 5.15 4.01
N ALA A 85 2.30 4.80 3.87
CA ALA A 85 1.83 3.42 3.92
C ALA A 85 0.51 3.25 3.15
N VAL A 86 0.12 1.99 2.93
CA VAL A 86 -1.20 1.62 2.43
C VAL A 86 -1.82 0.65 3.42
N GLN A 87 -3.04 0.94 3.87
CA GLN A 87 -3.79 0.13 4.82
C GLN A 87 -4.94 -0.60 4.13
N PHE A 88 -5.17 -1.84 4.53
CA PHE A 88 -6.26 -2.70 4.05
C PHE A 88 -7.21 -3.04 5.19
N GLY A 89 -8.44 -3.42 4.83
CA GLY A 89 -9.41 -3.94 5.80
C GLY A 89 -10.29 -2.89 6.48
N ALA A 90 -10.18 -1.62 6.12
CA ALA A 90 -11.07 -0.55 6.62
C ALA A 90 -12.32 -0.34 5.74
N GLY A 91 -12.51 -1.13 4.68
CA GLY A 91 -13.60 -1.03 3.72
C GLY A 91 -13.27 -1.75 2.42
N GLU A 92 -14.02 -1.48 1.34
CA GLU A 92 -13.79 -2.08 0.03
C GLU A 92 -12.52 -1.58 -0.65
N ALA A 93 -12.18 -0.31 -0.45
CA ALA A 93 -10.98 0.30 -1.00
C ALA A 93 -9.85 0.37 0.05
N PRO A 94 -8.60 0.14 -0.35
CA PRO A 94 -7.45 0.41 0.51
C PRO A 94 -7.35 1.91 0.84
N LEU A 95 -6.73 2.24 1.97
CA LEU A 95 -6.49 3.61 2.40
C LEU A 95 -5.02 3.96 2.20
N LEU A 96 -4.76 5.07 1.53
CA LEU A 96 -3.43 5.69 1.52
C LEU A 96 -3.22 6.44 2.83
N VAL A 97 -2.16 6.14 3.53
CA VAL A 97 -1.70 6.92 4.68
C VAL A 97 -0.81 8.02 4.14
N VAL A 98 -1.28 9.26 4.20
CA VAL A 98 -0.61 10.42 3.62
C VAL A 98 -0.15 11.35 4.72
N GLN A 99 1.13 11.63 4.77
CA GLN A 99 1.75 12.52 5.74
C GLN A 99 1.94 13.92 5.15
N ASP A 100 1.38 14.93 5.82
CA ASP A 100 1.64 16.34 5.56
C ASP A 100 2.23 17.00 6.83
N GLY A 101 3.53 17.15 6.85
CA GLY A 101 4.23 17.64 8.03
C GLY A 101 3.96 16.78 9.28
N LYS A 102 3.17 17.28 10.23
CA LYS A 102 2.78 16.56 11.44
C LYS A 102 1.40 15.92 11.36
N GLN A 103 0.66 16.17 10.28
CA GLN A 103 -0.68 15.65 10.09
C GLN A 103 -0.65 14.38 9.24
N GLU A 104 -1.50 13.44 9.59
CA GLU A 104 -1.71 12.20 8.85
C GLU A 104 -3.13 12.17 8.32
N HIS A 105 -3.28 11.89 7.03
CA HIS A 105 -4.56 11.78 6.36
C HIS A 105 -4.75 10.37 5.83
N LEU A 106 -5.94 9.82 6.02
CA LEU A 106 -6.35 8.53 5.45
C LEU A 106 -7.23 8.78 4.24
N LEU A 107 -6.70 8.51 3.06
CA LEU A 107 -7.39 8.78 1.80
C LEU A 107 -7.82 7.47 1.13
N PRO A 108 -9.12 7.29 0.78
CA PRO A 108 -9.56 6.12 0.05
C PRO A 108 -8.89 6.04 -1.33
N PHE A 109 -8.23 4.92 -1.62
CA PHE A 109 -7.62 4.68 -2.92
C PHE A 109 -8.60 3.91 -3.80
N ALA A 110 -9.46 4.64 -4.47
CA ALA A 110 -10.45 4.09 -5.38
C ALA A 110 -10.47 4.90 -6.69
N ASP A 111 -10.81 4.23 -7.79
CA ASP A 111 -10.80 4.82 -9.14
C ASP A 111 -11.66 6.07 -9.24
N VAL A 112 -12.76 6.12 -8.48
CA VAL A 112 -13.68 7.29 -8.43
C VAL A 112 -13.00 8.58 -7.96
N PHE A 113 -11.90 8.47 -7.23
CA PHE A 113 -11.13 9.61 -6.74
C PHE A 113 -9.86 9.88 -7.56
N LEU A 114 -9.52 9.01 -8.51
CA LEU A 114 -8.36 9.20 -9.38
C LEU A 114 -8.72 10.14 -10.53
N GLU A 115 -8.03 11.24 -10.66
CA GLU A 115 -8.28 12.23 -11.72
C GLU A 115 -6.98 12.60 -12.43
N ALA A 116 -6.87 12.21 -13.70
CA ALA A 116 -5.71 12.50 -14.53
C ALA A 116 -5.69 13.97 -14.97
N PRO A 117 -4.65 14.73 -14.70
CA PRO A 117 -4.54 16.09 -15.19
C PRO A 117 -4.35 16.10 -16.72
N GLY A 118 -5.19 16.87 -17.42
CA GLY A 118 -5.02 17.10 -18.87
C GLY A 118 -5.12 15.87 -19.75
N GLY A 119 -5.82 14.80 -19.31
CA GLY A 119 -5.95 13.55 -20.07
C GLY A 119 -4.75 12.61 -19.96
N GLY A 120 -3.84 12.86 -19.01
CA GLY A 120 -2.70 12.00 -18.70
C GLY A 120 -3.07 10.82 -17.81
N THR A 121 -2.12 10.35 -17.02
CA THR A 121 -2.29 9.25 -16.06
C THR A 121 -2.46 9.78 -14.64
N ALA A 122 -3.49 9.32 -13.93
CA ALA A 122 -3.71 9.70 -12.54
C ALA A 122 -2.62 9.13 -11.60
N LEU A 123 -2.06 7.97 -11.94
CA LEU A 123 -0.95 7.33 -11.23
C LEU A 123 0.35 7.51 -12.00
N ASP A 124 1.08 8.58 -11.73
CA ASP A 124 2.41 8.83 -12.30
C ASP A 124 3.50 8.35 -11.32
N VAL A 125 3.65 7.03 -11.28
CA VAL A 125 4.61 6.38 -10.38
C VAL A 125 6.06 6.71 -10.75
N ALA A 126 6.33 6.99 -12.03
CA ALA A 126 7.66 7.36 -12.51
C ALA A 126 8.11 8.69 -11.90
N HIS A 127 7.22 9.66 -11.81
CA HIS A 127 7.47 10.96 -11.18
C HIS A 127 7.01 11.04 -9.73
N LYS A 128 6.61 9.89 -9.15
CA LYS A 128 6.15 9.79 -7.76
C LYS A 128 4.98 10.71 -7.44
N LYS A 129 3.95 10.73 -8.31
CA LYS A 129 2.74 11.53 -8.14
C LYS A 129 1.48 10.68 -8.28
N ILE A 130 0.50 10.97 -7.43
CA ILE A 130 -0.85 10.43 -7.49
C ILE A 130 -1.80 11.62 -7.56
N TYR A 131 -2.54 11.72 -8.66
CA TYR A 131 -3.50 12.80 -8.86
C TYR A 131 -4.89 12.32 -8.46
N MET A 132 -5.50 13.06 -7.57
CA MET A 132 -6.81 12.72 -6.99
C MET A 132 -7.74 13.93 -7.04
N ARG A 133 -9.03 13.63 -6.96
CA ARG A 133 -10.09 14.60 -6.70
C ARG A 133 -10.83 14.16 -5.45
N LEU A 134 -10.42 14.72 -4.34
CA LEU A 134 -10.97 14.37 -3.04
C LEU A 134 -12.31 15.10 -2.80
N PRO A 135 -13.26 14.48 -2.08
CA PRO A 135 -14.45 15.18 -1.57
C PRO A 135 -14.06 16.34 -0.67
N GLU A 136 -14.86 17.40 -0.73
CA GLU A 136 -14.67 18.55 0.16
C GLU A 136 -14.81 18.14 1.62
N GLY A 137 -13.93 18.64 2.47
CA GLY A 137 -13.91 18.34 3.89
C GLY A 137 -13.25 17.01 4.28
N LEU A 138 -12.86 16.15 3.33
CA LEU A 138 -12.22 14.87 3.66
C LEU A 138 -10.89 15.06 4.41
N LEU A 139 -10.13 16.07 4.04
CA LEU A 139 -8.85 16.39 4.69
C LEU A 139 -9.06 16.96 6.10
N ASP A 140 -10.17 17.64 6.34
CA ASP A 140 -10.50 18.25 7.65
C ASP A 140 -10.98 17.20 8.66
N LEU A 141 -11.59 16.10 8.18
CA LEU A 141 -12.08 15.00 9.02
C LEU A 141 -10.97 14.14 9.59
N ASN A 142 -9.82 14.13 8.95
CA ASN A 142 -8.68 13.30 9.32
C ASN A 142 -7.70 13.97 10.30
N VAL A 143 -8.06 15.12 10.87
CA VAL A 143 -7.30 15.71 11.98
C VAL A 143 -7.59 14.89 13.23
N PRO A 144 -6.59 14.23 13.85
CA PRO A 144 -6.84 13.54 15.11
C PRO A 144 -7.36 14.53 16.12
N SER A 145 -8.51 14.22 16.70
CA SER A 145 -9.15 15.01 17.77
C SER A 145 -8.33 14.89 19.06
N SER A 146 -7.16 15.51 19.08
CA SER A 146 -6.37 15.68 20.29
C SER A 146 -6.50 17.12 20.79
N ALA A 147 -7.68 17.48 21.28
CA ALA A 147 -7.88 18.59 22.20
C ALA A 147 -9.34 18.63 22.68
N LYS A 148 -9.75 17.64 23.46
CA LYS A 148 -10.69 17.92 24.55
C LYS A 148 -9.91 17.64 25.83
N GLN A 149 -9.17 18.62 26.23
CA GLN A 149 -8.70 18.76 27.58
C GLN A 149 -9.88 19.25 28.38
N ASP A 150 -10.38 18.37 29.21
CA ASP A 150 -11.39 18.65 30.21
C ASP A 150 -10.85 19.71 31.16
N ASP A 151 -11.33 20.91 31.00
CA ASP A 151 -11.22 21.96 32.02
C ASP A 151 -12.46 21.84 32.94
N GLU A 152 -12.46 20.79 33.76
CA GLU A 152 -13.38 20.69 34.86
C GLU A 152 -12.75 21.34 36.09
N THR A 153 -12.91 22.64 36.13
CA THR A 153 -12.59 23.44 37.32
C THR A 153 -13.57 23.07 38.43
N THR A 154 -13.08 22.28 39.35
CA THR A 154 -13.62 22.09 40.67
C THR A 154 -13.89 23.45 41.33
N HIS A 155 -15.14 23.76 41.52
CA HIS A 155 -15.52 24.80 42.46
C HIS A 155 -16.10 24.14 43.69
N GLU A 156 -15.21 23.90 44.62
CA GLU A 156 -15.56 23.67 46.01
C GLU A 156 -15.91 25.01 46.63
N SER A 157 -17.08 25.05 47.27
CA SER A 157 -17.38 26.04 48.27
C SER A 157 -18.31 25.48 49.33
N LYS A 158 -17.71 25.29 50.48
CA LYS A 158 -18.22 25.41 51.80
C LYS A 158 -19.35 24.50 52.25
#